data_c21f24d174f289e8b48ce157f1efb80a
#
_entry.id   c21f24d174f289e8b48ce157f1efb80a
#
_cell.length_a   1.000
_cell.length_b   1.000
_cell.length_c   1.000
_cell.angle_alpha   90.00
_cell.angle_beta   90.00
_cell.angle_gamma   90.00
#
_symmetry.space_group_name_H-M   'P 1'
#
loop_
_entity.id
_entity.type
_entity.pdbx_description
1 polymer ?
#
loop_
_entity_poly.entity_id
_entity_poly.type
_entity_poly.pdbx_seq_one_letter_code
_entity_poly.pdbx_strand_id
1 'polypeptide(L)' 'MRYTYLIKDQEGHQETLKAMSYKKCLKQLNNKYKPGEVIQINYINKKDHELLKYVKIKRVE' A
#
# COMPACT_ATOMS: atom_id res chain seq x y z
N MET A 1 7.92 -14.22 -6.42
CA MET A 1 8.67 -12.96 -6.27
C MET A 1 7.83 -11.96 -5.51
N ARG A 2 8.39 -11.34 -4.48
CA ARG A 2 7.67 -10.36 -3.67
C ARG A 2 8.17 -8.95 -3.98
N TYR A 3 7.25 -8.02 -3.97
CA TYR A 3 7.57 -6.61 -4.13
C TYR A 3 7.52 -5.91 -2.80
N THR A 4 8.38 -4.92 -2.63
CA THR A 4 8.41 -4.11 -1.42
C THR A 4 7.60 -2.84 -1.66
N TYR A 5 6.66 -2.58 -0.77
CA TYR A 5 5.82 -1.38 -0.81
C TYR A 5 6.12 -0.55 0.43
N LEU A 6 6.41 0.72 0.22
CA LEU A 6 6.61 1.66 1.31
C LEU A 6 5.29 2.36 1.57
N ILE A 7 4.77 2.17 2.77
CA ILE A 7 3.44 2.64 3.15
C ILE A 7 3.57 3.82 4.10
N LYS A 8 2.83 4.89 3.81
CA LYS A 8 2.81 6.08 4.66
C LYS A 8 1.36 6.47 4.91
N ASP A 9 1.00 6.63 6.18
CA ASP A 9 -0.36 7.04 6.54
C ASP A 9 -0.47 8.56 6.67
N GLN A 10 -1.67 9.04 7.01
CA GLN A 10 -1.93 10.47 7.13
C GLN A 10 -1.24 11.10 8.33
N GLU A 11 -0.88 10.31 9.32
CA GLU A 11 -0.19 10.78 10.51
C GLU A 11 1.33 10.82 10.36
N GLY A 12 1.82 10.38 9.20
CA GLY A 12 3.24 10.36 8.92
C GLY A 12 3.96 9.08 9.31
N HIS A 13 3.24 8.07 9.79
CA HIS A 13 3.82 6.78 10.10
C HIS A 13 4.20 6.06 8.82
N GLN A 14 5.38 5.49 8.80
CA GLN A 14 5.87 4.75 7.63
C GLN A 14 6.14 3.30 8.01
N GLU A 15 5.84 2.41 7.09
CA GLU A 15 6.17 1.01 7.25
C GLU A 15 6.45 0.38 5.90
N THR A 16 7.15 -0.75 5.93
CA THR A 16 7.45 -1.52 4.74
C THR A 16 6.56 -2.75 4.72
N LEU A 17 5.96 -3.02 3.58
CA LEU A 17 5.08 -4.15 3.41
C LEU A 17 5.53 -4.94 2.18
N LYS A 18 5.61 -6.26 2.31
CA LYS A 18 5.98 -7.12 1.20
C LYS A 18 4.76 -7.92 0.75
N ALA A 19 4.52 -7.92 -0.56
CA ALA A 19 3.40 -8.65 -1.12
C ALA A 19 3.76 -9.14 -2.53
N MET A 20 3.09 -10.18 -2.97
CA MET A 20 3.35 -10.76 -4.29
C MET A 20 2.77 -9.92 -5.41
N SER A 21 1.80 -9.06 -5.12
CA SER A 21 1.20 -8.18 -6.10
C SER A 21 0.63 -6.94 -5.41
N TYR A 22 0.40 -5.91 -6.21
CA TYR A 22 -0.22 -4.68 -5.71
C TYR A 22 -1.61 -4.96 -5.11
N LYS A 23 -2.37 -5.84 -5.77
CA LYS A 23 -3.70 -6.21 -5.30
C LYS A 23 -3.65 -6.87 -3.93
N LYS A 24 -2.68 -7.74 -3.69
CA LYS A 24 -2.49 -8.36 -2.37
C LYS A 24 -2.04 -7.36 -1.33
N CYS A 25 -1.23 -6.39 -1.74
CA CYS A 25 -0.83 -5.30 -0.86
C CYS A 25 -2.05 -4.51 -0.39
N LEU A 26 -2.95 -4.15 -1.31
CA LEU A 26 -4.18 -3.44 -0.97
C LEU A 26 -5.07 -4.23 -0.02
N LYS A 27 -5.14 -5.54 -0.22
CA LYS A 27 -5.93 -6.41 0.66
C LYS A 27 -5.39 -6.38 2.08
N GLN A 28 -4.08 -6.44 2.23
CA GLN A 28 -3.45 -6.36 3.55
C GLN A 28 -3.70 -5.00 4.20
N LEU A 29 -3.63 -3.93 3.42
CA LEU A 29 -3.88 -2.58 3.93
C LEU A 29 -5.32 -2.41 4.39
N ASN A 30 -6.27 -2.99 3.67
CA ASN A 30 -7.68 -2.94 4.06
C ASN A 30 -7.94 -3.63 5.40
N ASN A 31 -7.13 -4.63 5.75
CA ASN A 31 -7.24 -5.30 7.04
C ASN A 31 -6.52 -4.56 8.16
N LYS A 32 -5.55 -3.73 7.81
CA LYS A 32 -4.70 -3.06 8.79
C LYS A 32 -5.18 -1.66 9.16
N TYR A 33 -5.72 -0.94 8.21
CA TYR A 33 -6.16 0.43 8.40
C TYR A 33 -7.67 0.53 8.40
N LYS A 34 -8.18 1.60 9.01
CA LYS A 34 -9.61 1.81 9.11
C LYS A 34 -10.19 2.36 7.80
N PRO A 35 -11.43 2.01 7.45
CA PRO A 35 -12.08 2.57 6.26
C PRO A 35 -12.10 4.10 6.30
N GLY A 36 -11.85 4.69 5.15
CA GLY A 36 -11.83 6.15 5.01
C GLY A 36 -10.46 6.77 5.12
N GLU A 37 -9.46 6.04 5.60
CA GLU A 37 -8.10 6.56 5.63
C GLU A 37 -7.48 6.56 4.25
N VAL A 38 -6.65 7.56 3.97
CA VAL A 38 -5.91 7.65 2.71
C VAL A 38 -4.46 7.26 2.99
N ILE A 39 -3.97 6.29 2.26
CA ILE A 39 -2.64 5.74 2.43
C ILE A 39 -1.81 6.00 1.18
N GLN A 40 -0.58 6.45 1.38
CA GLN A 40 0.37 6.66 0.31
C GLN A 40 1.21 5.40 0.13
N ILE A 41 1.30 4.93 -1.10
CA ILE A 41 2.08 3.72 -1.42
C ILE A 41 3.15 4.08 -2.42
N ASN A 42 4.41 3.85 -2.06
CA ASN A 42 5.55 3.97 -2.96
C ASN A 42 6.08 2.59 -3.26
N TYR A 43 6.30 2.28 -4.53
CA TYR A 43 6.89 1.01 -4.90
C TYR A 43 7.60 1.12 -6.24
N ILE A 44 8.47 0.14 -6.51
CA ILE A 44 9.19 0.03 -7.76
C ILE A 44 8.61 -1.15 -8.53
N ASN A 45 8.18 -0.90 -9.76
CA ASN A 45 7.60 -1.95 -10.60
C ASN A 45 8.70 -2.77 -11.30
N LYS A 46 8.28 -3.74 -12.11
CA LYS A 46 9.22 -4.64 -12.82
C LYS A 46 10.16 -3.92 -13.76
N LYS A 47 9.80 -2.73 -14.18
CA LYS A 47 10.62 -1.93 -15.11
C LYS A 47 11.52 -0.94 -14.38
N ASP A 48 11.69 -1.10 -13.08
CA ASP A 48 12.48 -0.22 -12.23
C ASP A 48 11.95 1.22 -12.18
N HIS A 49 10.67 1.40 -12.47
CA HIS A 49 10.04 2.71 -12.34
C HIS A 49 9.46 2.86 -10.95
N GLU A 50 9.80 3.94 -10.29
CA GLU A 50 9.23 4.27 -8.99
C GLU A 50 7.83 4.84 -9.19
N LEU A 51 6.86 4.27 -8.48
CA LEU A 51 5.46 4.68 -8.58
C LEU A 51 4.96 5.14 -7.23
N LEU A 52 4.17 6.21 -7.26
CA LEU A 52 3.53 6.76 -6.09
C LEU A 52 2.02 6.72 -6.30
N LYS A 53 1.30 6.09 -5.38
CA LYS A 53 -0.16 6.02 -5.46
C LYS A 53 -0.79 6.36 -4.12
N TYR A 54 -1.96 6.98 -4.19
CA TYR A 54 -2.78 7.23 -3.01
C TYR A 54 -3.99 6.33 -3.07
N VAL A 55 -4.25 5.63 -1.98
CA VAL A 55 -5.35 4.67 -1.91
C VAL A 55 -6.22 5.01 -0.72
N LYS A 56 -7.52 5.11 -0.94
CA LYS A 56 -8.49 5.27 0.13
C LYS A 56 -8.93 3.90 0.59
N ILE A 57 -8.79 3.64 1.88
CA ILE A 57 -9.18 2.34 2.45
C ILE A 57 -10.68 2.21 2.41
N LYS A 58 -11.15 1.11 1.84
CA LYS A 58 -12.57 0.81 1.76
C LYS A 58 -12.85 -0.48 2.52
N ARG A 59 -14.00 -0.50 3.19
CA ARG A 59 -14.43 -1.73 3.83
C ARG A 59 -14.90 -2.70 2.76
N VAL A 60 -14.33 -3.89 2.76
CA VAL A 60 -14.77 -4.96 1.87
C VAL A 60 -15.78 -5.80 2.65
N GLU A 61 -16.98 -5.88 2.14
CA GLU A 61 -18.01 -6.73 2.74
C GLU A 61 -18.06 -8.08 2.04
#